data_63c84b84e1f32240c33af8ec57aa1182
#
_entry.id   63c84b84e1f32240c33af8ec57aa1182
#
_cell.length_a   1.000
_cell.length_b   1.000
_cell.length_c   1.000
_cell.angle_alpha   90.00
_cell.angle_beta   90.00
_cell.angle_gamma   90.00
#
_symmetry.space_group_name_H-M   'P 1'
#
loop_
_entity.id
_entity.type
_entity.pdbx_description
1 polymer ?
#
loop_
_entity_poly.entity_id
_entity_poly.type
_entity_poly.pdbx_seq_one_letter_code
_entity_poly.pdbx_strand_id
1 'polypeptide(L)'
;MSDSRSTDPACEQPLVFVDLETTGGSSAEHRITEIGVVEIGPLGVSTWTSLVNPGQPIPPFIQQLTGISDAMVRDAPSFASLAPALFARLDGKLFVAHNASFDRGFLRAEFERIGLAFNPDVLCTVRLSRALFPRESRHGLDALIQRHGLMPSARHRALADADLLWQFWRHLHETVPLERLRDQITRTTRHFHLAGGLTDAWLDTAPAGCGAYALFGEADEPLYVGRSVRVRQRLRALLTGERRSSKELRLAQQVRRVEWRETGNELGAMLAEAQWVARLRPTFNRRPADAARAGAAAPWPFDGAVAFEAHGERRLFHVIEGWRYLGAVETLDAAARLAVDEAAGTFEPFTYRLLQTHLARGLQLIPLAAFAPAGQGAARRSPAPA
;
A
#
# COMPACT_ATOMS: atom_id res chain seq x y z
N MET A 1 -30.94 7.85 -8.05
CA MET A 1 -29.77 7.93 -7.16
C MET A 1 -30.32 7.88 -5.73
N SER A 2 -30.44 6.70 -5.14
CA SER A 2 -30.94 6.54 -3.76
C SER A 2 -29.80 6.91 -2.80
N ASP A 3 -30.11 7.85 -1.92
CA ASP A 3 -29.24 8.32 -0.85
C ASP A 3 -28.99 7.14 0.14
N SER A 4 -27.83 6.48 -0.01
CA SER A 4 -27.42 5.30 0.76
C SER A 4 -26.81 5.69 2.10
N ARG A 5 -27.33 6.72 2.78
CA ARG A 5 -26.80 7.12 4.08
C ARG A 5 -27.04 6.03 5.11
N SER A 6 -26.02 5.74 5.90
CA SER A 6 -26.13 4.88 7.07
C SER A 6 -27.21 5.39 8.02
N THR A 7 -28.00 4.48 8.58
CA THR A 7 -28.93 4.79 9.66
C THR A 7 -28.24 4.86 11.02
N ASP A 8 -26.95 4.54 11.10
CA ASP A 8 -26.18 4.55 12.34
C ASP A 8 -25.70 5.96 12.68
N PRO A 9 -26.03 6.50 13.87
CA PRO A 9 -25.67 7.87 14.23
C PRO A 9 -24.16 8.09 14.45
N ALA A 10 -23.37 7.03 14.65
CA ALA A 10 -21.93 7.12 14.89
C ALA A 10 -21.10 6.85 13.64
N CYS A 11 -21.70 6.42 12.53
CA CYS A 11 -21.00 6.07 11.30
C CYS A 11 -21.75 6.54 10.06
N GLU A 12 -21.08 7.24 9.16
CA GLU A 12 -21.69 7.75 7.91
C GLU A 12 -21.86 6.64 6.85
N GLN A 13 -21.12 5.55 6.97
CA GLN A 13 -21.17 4.41 6.04
C GLN A 13 -22.11 3.32 6.56
N PRO A 14 -22.80 2.58 5.67
CA PRO A 14 -23.46 1.34 6.05
C PRO A 14 -22.46 0.36 6.69
N LEU A 15 -22.94 -0.43 7.65
CA LEU A 15 -22.10 -1.33 8.45
C LEU A 15 -22.36 -2.80 8.09
N VAL A 16 -21.29 -3.58 8.10
CA VAL A 16 -21.37 -5.03 8.03
C VAL A 16 -20.42 -5.68 9.03
N PHE A 17 -20.96 -6.51 9.93
CA PHE A 17 -20.17 -7.28 10.90
C PHE A 17 -19.94 -8.66 10.33
N VAL A 18 -18.68 -9.08 10.33
CA VAL A 18 -18.23 -10.32 9.71
C VAL A 18 -17.36 -11.10 10.67
N ASP A 19 -17.55 -12.39 10.67
CA ASP A 19 -16.67 -13.36 11.29
C ASP A 19 -16.51 -14.58 10.40
N LEU A 20 -15.37 -15.25 10.45
CA LEU A 20 -15.03 -16.37 9.61
C LEU A 20 -14.50 -17.54 10.44
N GLU A 21 -14.90 -18.75 10.06
CA GLU A 21 -14.19 -19.96 10.45
C GLU A 21 -13.33 -20.44 9.27
N THR A 22 -12.16 -21.03 9.58
CA THR A 22 -11.15 -21.36 8.58
C THR A 22 -10.47 -22.69 8.90
N THR A 23 -9.77 -23.27 7.91
CA THR A 23 -8.96 -24.48 8.12
C THR A 23 -7.65 -24.21 8.88
N GLY A 24 -7.34 -22.93 9.24
CA GLY A 24 -6.15 -22.57 9.98
C GLY A 24 -5.80 -21.07 9.89
N GLY A 25 -4.64 -20.66 10.39
CA GLY A 25 -4.31 -19.25 10.65
C GLY A 25 -3.73 -18.42 9.49
N SER A 26 -3.34 -19.05 8.37
CA SER A 26 -2.67 -18.38 7.24
C SER A 26 -3.55 -18.37 6.00
N SER A 27 -3.96 -17.21 5.52
CA SER A 27 -4.78 -17.08 4.30
C SER A 27 -4.04 -17.50 3.00
N ALA A 28 -2.71 -17.67 3.04
CA ALA A 28 -1.94 -18.20 1.94
C ALA A 28 -2.12 -19.71 1.77
N GLU A 29 -2.28 -20.44 2.88
CA GLU A 29 -2.28 -21.92 2.95
C GLU A 29 -3.65 -22.49 3.29
N HIS A 30 -4.46 -21.73 4.02
CA HIS A 30 -5.73 -22.19 4.58
C HIS A 30 -6.91 -21.52 3.87
N ARG A 31 -8.09 -22.07 4.08
CA ARG A 31 -9.32 -21.70 3.38
C ARG A 31 -10.45 -21.45 4.36
N ILE A 32 -11.45 -20.70 3.93
CA ILE A 32 -12.68 -20.43 4.70
C ILE A 32 -13.55 -21.68 4.74
N THR A 33 -14.11 -21.99 5.91
CA THR A 33 -15.06 -23.09 6.15
C THR A 33 -16.47 -22.61 6.53
N GLU A 34 -16.62 -21.42 7.13
CA GLU A 34 -17.89 -20.78 7.41
C GLU A 34 -17.76 -19.26 7.33
N ILE A 35 -18.81 -18.60 6.88
CA ILE A 35 -18.92 -17.14 6.84
C ILE A 35 -20.17 -16.73 7.58
N GLY A 36 -20.06 -15.80 8.52
CA GLY A 36 -21.17 -15.15 9.23
C GLY A 36 -21.19 -13.65 8.96
N VAL A 37 -22.36 -13.12 8.62
CA VAL A 37 -22.55 -11.72 8.28
C VAL A 37 -23.78 -11.17 8.98
N VAL A 38 -23.63 -10.02 9.66
CA VAL A 38 -24.73 -9.21 10.18
C VAL A 38 -24.67 -7.85 9.51
N GLU A 39 -25.70 -7.49 8.77
CA GLU A 39 -25.78 -6.25 8.00
C GLU A 39 -26.73 -5.27 8.67
N ILE A 40 -26.35 -4.00 8.72
CA ILE A 40 -27.20 -2.91 9.16
C ILE A 40 -27.55 -2.05 7.95
N GLY A 41 -28.80 -2.04 7.61
CA GLY A 41 -29.32 -1.27 6.49
C GLY A 41 -30.55 -0.44 6.86
N PRO A 42 -31.10 0.32 5.91
CA PRO A 42 -32.27 1.17 6.13
C PRO A 42 -33.53 0.43 6.59
N LEU A 43 -33.63 -0.88 6.30
CA LEU A 43 -34.73 -1.74 6.66
C LEU A 43 -34.54 -2.50 7.99
N GLY A 44 -33.44 -2.22 8.70
CA GLY A 44 -33.07 -2.87 9.94
C GLY A 44 -31.85 -3.79 9.81
N VAL A 45 -31.77 -4.77 10.73
CA VAL A 45 -30.70 -5.75 10.80
C VAL A 45 -31.05 -6.99 10.00
N SER A 46 -30.18 -7.46 9.14
CA SER A 46 -30.29 -8.73 8.45
C SER A 46 -29.07 -9.60 8.68
N THR A 47 -29.25 -10.91 8.66
CA THR A 47 -28.17 -11.87 8.88
C THR A 47 -28.06 -12.80 7.68
N TRP A 48 -26.82 -13.24 7.43
CA TRP A 48 -26.53 -14.24 6.43
C TRP A 48 -25.40 -15.13 6.90
N THR A 49 -25.51 -16.43 6.65
CA THR A 49 -24.44 -17.39 6.95
C THR A 49 -24.37 -18.47 5.89
N SER A 50 -23.19 -19.01 5.67
CA SER A 50 -22.98 -20.17 4.83
C SER A 50 -21.76 -20.97 5.29
N LEU A 51 -21.89 -22.30 5.34
CA LEU A 51 -20.73 -23.18 5.27
C LEU A 51 -20.10 -23.05 3.88
N VAL A 52 -18.78 -23.24 3.82
CA VAL A 52 -18.00 -23.16 2.59
C VAL A 52 -17.18 -24.44 2.45
N ASN A 53 -17.25 -25.08 1.29
CA ASN A 53 -16.33 -26.17 0.98
C ASN A 53 -14.92 -25.60 0.76
N PRO A 54 -13.94 -25.90 1.64
CA PRO A 54 -12.62 -25.35 1.54
C PRO A 54 -11.75 -25.99 0.44
N GLY A 55 -12.21 -27.11 -0.16
CA GLY A 55 -11.45 -27.89 -1.13
C GLY A 55 -10.19 -28.56 -0.57
N GLN A 56 -10.06 -28.61 0.74
CA GLN A 56 -8.96 -29.25 1.48
C GLN A 56 -9.45 -29.78 2.84
N PRO A 57 -8.79 -30.78 3.44
CA PRO A 57 -9.16 -31.31 4.74
C PRO A 57 -9.07 -30.25 5.86
N ILE A 58 -9.99 -30.30 6.82
CA ILE A 58 -9.96 -29.49 8.03
C ILE A 58 -9.12 -30.20 9.10
N PRO A 59 -8.05 -29.60 9.63
CA PRO A 59 -7.24 -30.24 10.65
C PRO A 59 -8.08 -30.63 11.89
N PRO A 60 -7.83 -31.81 12.50
CA PRO A 60 -8.68 -32.34 13.59
C PRO A 60 -8.85 -31.36 14.76
N PHE A 61 -7.82 -30.59 15.12
CA PHE A 61 -7.91 -29.62 16.20
C PHE A 61 -8.83 -28.43 15.83
N ILE A 62 -8.90 -28.04 14.55
CA ILE A 62 -9.81 -27.00 14.06
C ILE A 62 -11.25 -27.53 14.09
N GLN A 63 -11.45 -28.79 13.65
CA GLN A 63 -12.80 -29.40 13.75
C GLN A 63 -13.29 -29.44 15.20
N GLN A 64 -12.40 -29.75 16.15
CA GLN A 64 -12.75 -29.75 17.57
C GLN A 64 -13.05 -28.33 18.10
N LEU A 65 -12.29 -27.32 17.64
CA LEU A 65 -12.45 -25.92 18.05
C LEU A 65 -13.76 -25.31 17.53
N THR A 66 -14.05 -25.48 16.23
CA THR A 66 -15.15 -24.82 15.55
C THR A 66 -16.42 -25.67 15.51
N GLY A 67 -16.31 -26.98 15.77
CA GLY A 67 -17.39 -27.94 15.56
C GLY A 67 -17.71 -28.21 14.07
N ILE A 68 -16.93 -27.67 13.12
CA ILE A 68 -17.13 -27.87 11.69
C ILE A 68 -16.30 -29.03 11.21
N SER A 69 -16.93 -30.11 10.77
CA SER A 69 -16.26 -31.31 10.26
C SER A 69 -16.17 -31.30 8.72
N ASP A 70 -15.24 -32.11 8.18
CA ASP A 70 -15.15 -32.34 6.74
C ASP A 70 -16.47 -32.83 6.13
N ALA A 71 -17.25 -33.63 6.88
CA ALA A 71 -18.55 -34.11 6.43
C ALA A 71 -19.57 -32.98 6.24
N MET A 72 -19.53 -31.95 7.12
CA MET A 72 -20.44 -30.80 7.04
C MET A 72 -20.17 -29.89 5.84
N VAL A 73 -18.90 -29.78 5.43
CA VAL A 73 -18.51 -28.86 4.34
C VAL A 73 -18.40 -29.54 2.97
N ARG A 74 -18.48 -30.87 2.92
CA ARG A 74 -18.30 -31.65 1.69
C ARG A 74 -19.22 -31.20 0.57
N ASP A 75 -20.51 -31.05 0.88
CA ASP A 75 -21.56 -30.67 -0.06
C ASP A 75 -21.92 -29.17 0.03
N ALA A 76 -21.18 -28.40 0.83
CA ALA A 76 -21.32 -26.97 0.91
C ALA A 76 -20.86 -26.27 -0.39
N PRO A 77 -21.40 -25.09 -0.72
CA PRO A 77 -20.96 -24.34 -1.88
C PRO A 77 -19.49 -23.94 -1.77
N SER A 78 -18.80 -23.86 -2.92
CA SER A 78 -17.44 -23.28 -2.97
C SER A 78 -17.46 -21.77 -2.71
N PHE A 79 -16.33 -21.20 -2.29
CA PHE A 79 -16.25 -19.73 -2.16
C PHE A 79 -16.59 -19.02 -3.47
N ALA A 80 -16.09 -19.54 -4.60
CA ALA A 80 -16.35 -18.96 -5.92
C ALA A 80 -17.85 -18.84 -6.25
N SER A 81 -18.65 -19.84 -5.85
CA SER A 81 -20.12 -19.80 -6.06
C SER A 81 -20.85 -18.81 -5.15
N LEU A 82 -20.32 -18.56 -3.94
CA LEU A 82 -20.88 -17.59 -2.99
C LEU A 82 -20.42 -16.16 -3.25
N ALA A 83 -19.29 -16.00 -3.92
CA ALA A 83 -18.60 -14.72 -4.05
C ALA A 83 -19.45 -13.57 -4.61
N PRO A 84 -20.29 -13.74 -5.65
CA PRO A 84 -21.12 -12.62 -6.14
C PRO A 84 -22.11 -12.11 -5.10
N ALA A 85 -22.80 -13.02 -4.39
CA ALA A 85 -23.76 -12.65 -3.37
C ALA A 85 -23.08 -12.07 -2.12
N LEU A 86 -21.94 -12.63 -1.73
CA LEU A 86 -21.13 -12.14 -0.61
C LEU A 86 -20.55 -10.76 -0.93
N PHE A 87 -19.97 -10.57 -2.12
CA PHE A 87 -19.42 -9.30 -2.53
C PHE A 87 -20.46 -8.18 -2.48
N ALA A 88 -21.66 -8.40 -3.02
CA ALA A 88 -22.76 -7.45 -2.97
C ALA A 88 -23.17 -7.05 -1.54
N ARG A 89 -22.99 -7.96 -0.55
CA ARG A 89 -23.26 -7.69 0.86
C ARG A 89 -22.18 -6.84 1.51
N LEU A 90 -20.94 -6.97 1.07
CA LEU A 90 -19.75 -6.34 1.68
C LEU A 90 -19.35 -5.02 1.01
N ASP A 91 -19.62 -4.88 -0.29
CA ASP A 91 -19.17 -3.75 -1.09
C ASP A 91 -19.80 -2.43 -0.64
N GLY A 92 -18.98 -1.38 -0.58
CA GLY A 92 -19.40 -0.04 -0.16
C GLY A 92 -19.76 0.11 1.32
N LYS A 93 -19.52 -0.91 2.16
CA LYS A 93 -19.82 -0.90 3.59
C LYS A 93 -18.55 -0.87 4.44
N LEU A 94 -18.66 -0.32 5.65
CA LEU A 94 -17.62 -0.44 6.67
C LEU A 94 -17.59 -1.88 7.19
N PHE A 95 -16.50 -2.56 6.90
CA PHE A 95 -16.23 -3.94 7.31
C PHE A 95 -15.80 -3.97 8.78
N VAL A 96 -16.64 -4.51 9.65
CA VAL A 96 -16.41 -4.61 11.09
C VAL A 96 -16.14 -6.07 11.46
N ALA A 97 -14.97 -6.35 12.06
CA ALA A 97 -14.61 -7.68 12.53
C ALA A 97 -13.76 -7.65 13.80
N HIS A 98 -13.67 -8.79 14.50
CA HIS A 98 -12.83 -8.91 15.70
C HIS A 98 -11.44 -9.44 15.34
N ASN A 99 -10.37 -8.63 15.52
CA ASN A 99 -9.07 -8.87 14.92
C ASN A 99 -9.13 -8.86 13.37
N ALA A 100 -9.82 -7.89 12.83
CA ALA A 100 -10.27 -7.76 11.45
C ALA A 100 -9.21 -7.96 10.35
N SER A 101 -7.91 -7.91 10.68
CA SER A 101 -6.84 -8.26 9.74
C SER A 101 -6.88 -9.73 9.33
N PHE A 102 -7.38 -10.60 10.20
CA PHE A 102 -7.55 -12.02 9.92
C PHE A 102 -8.66 -12.23 8.87
N ASP A 103 -9.89 -11.80 9.19
CA ASP A 103 -11.07 -11.99 8.33
C ASP A 103 -10.91 -11.33 6.96
N ARG A 104 -10.47 -10.06 6.97
CA ARG A 104 -10.17 -9.35 5.73
C ARG A 104 -9.08 -10.05 4.92
N GLY A 105 -8.05 -10.58 5.58
CA GLY A 105 -6.94 -11.29 4.93
C GLY A 105 -7.42 -12.52 4.18
N PHE A 106 -8.29 -13.33 4.80
CA PHE A 106 -8.91 -14.50 4.18
C PHE A 106 -9.85 -14.13 3.05
N LEU A 107 -10.77 -13.19 3.25
CA LEU A 107 -11.70 -12.75 2.20
C LEU A 107 -10.93 -12.18 1.01
N ARG A 108 -9.93 -11.34 1.24
CA ARG A 108 -9.11 -10.79 0.17
C ARG A 108 -8.43 -11.91 -0.64
N ALA A 109 -7.84 -12.89 0.03
CA ALA A 109 -7.16 -14.00 -0.63
C ALA A 109 -8.14 -14.87 -1.44
N GLU A 110 -9.35 -15.10 -0.93
CA GLU A 110 -10.37 -15.85 -1.65
C GLU A 110 -10.93 -15.09 -2.86
N PHE A 111 -11.21 -13.80 -2.71
CA PHE A 111 -11.63 -12.95 -3.84
C PHE A 111 -10.53 -12.81 -4.88
N GLU A 112 -9.26 -12.65 -4.49
CA GLU A 112 -8.10 -12.56 -5.39
C GLU A 112 -7.93 -13.84 -6.23
N ARG A 113 -8.19 -15.04 -5.65
CA ARG A 113 -8.15 -16.32 -6.37
C ARG A 113 -9.15 -16.41 -7.52
N ILE A 114 -10.22 -15.64 -7.46
CA ILE A 114 -11.25 -15.57 -8.52
C ILE A 114 -11.19 -14.27 -9.33
N GLY A 115 -10.11 -13.51 -9.20
CA GLY A 115 -9.86 -12.29 -9.96
C GLY A 115 -10.64 -11.05 -9.51
N LEU A 116 -11.20 -11.04 -8.29
CA LEU A 116 -11.91 -9.90 -7.70
C LEU A 116 -11.03 -9.18 -6.67
N ALA A 117 -11.01 -7.85 -6.74
CA ALA A 117 -10.35 -7.02 -5.73
C ALA A 117 -11.31 -6.78 -4.55
N PHE A 118 -10.83 -6.98 -3.31
CA PHE A 118 -11.60 -6.73 -2.08
C PHE A 118 -10.82 -5.84 -1.12
N ASN A 119 -11.15 -4.57 -1.06
CA ASN A 119 -10.46 -3.54 -0.28
C ASN A 119 -11.44 -2.65 0.50
N PRO A 120 -12.26 -3.20 1.41
CA PRO A 120 -13.21 -2.42 2.19
C PRO A 120 -12.49 -1.52 3.19
N ASP A 121 -13.16 -0.46 3.64
CA ASP A 121 -12.79 0.21 4.88
C ASP A 121 -13.02 -0.73 6.06
N VAL A 122 -12.12 -0.73 7.03
CA VAL A 122 -12.11 -1.73 8.11
C VAL A 122 -12.09 -1.10 9.48
N LEU A 123 -13.04 -1.51 10.31
CA LEU A 123 -13.07 -1.22 11.74
C LEU A 123 -12.79 -2.51 12.54
N CYS A 124 -11.69 -2.53 13.26
CA CYS A 124 -11.33 -3.65 14.13
C CYS A 124 -11.85 -3.40 15.56
N THR A 125 -12.77 -4.24 16.03
CA THR A 125 -13.37 -4.10 17.36
C THR A 125 -12.36 -4.27 18.51
N VAL A 126 -11.27 -5.04 18.32
CA VAL A 126 -10.16 -5.09 19.30
C VAL A 126 -9.50 -3.71 19.44
N ARG A 127 -9.24 -3.02 18.34
CA ARG A 127 -8.62 -1.69 18.35
C ARG A 127 -9.58 -0.63 18.91
N LEU A 128 -10.84 -0.68 18.52
CA LEU A 128 -11.89 0.21 19.06
C LEU A 128 -12.04 0.02 20.56
N SER A 129 -12.11 -1.22 21.04
CA SER A 129 -12.19 -1.53 22.47
C SER A 129 -10.97 -1.01 23.24
N ARG A 130 -9.74 -1.17 22.71
CA ARG A 130 -8.53 -0.61 23.33
C ARG A 130 -8.56 0.92 23.40
N ALA A 131 -9.08 1.58 22.40
CA ALA A 131 -9.18 3.04 22.37
C ALA A 131 -10.24 3.59 23.33
N LEU A 132 -11.37 2.91 23.44
CA LEU A 132 -12.46 3.28 24.34
C LEU A 132 -12.19 2.92 25.80
N PHE A 133 -11.54 1.78 26.06
CA PHE A 133 -11.28 1.21 27.38
C PHE A 133 -9.78 0.97 27.62
N PRO A 134 -8.93 2.00 27.65
CA PRO A 134 -7.47 1.84 27.71
C PRO A 134 -6.95 1.28 29.05
N ARG A 135 -7.78 1.27 30.08
CA ARG A 135 -7.42 0.68 31.40
C ARG A 135 -7.62 -0.82 31.45
N GLU A 136 -8.32 -1.37 30.47
CA GLU A 136 -8.57 -2.81 30.39
C GLU A 136 -7.38 -3.53 29.76
N SER A 137 -7.02 -4.68 30.32
CA SER A 137 -5.86 -5.47 29.86
C SER A 137 -6.20 -6.48 28.76
N ARG A 138 -7.47 -6.89 28.66
CA ARG A 138 -7.94 -7.92 27.73
C ARG A 138 -9.02 -7.37 26.81
N HIS A 139 -8.88 -7.63 25.51
CA HIS A 139 -9.79 -7.15 24.47
C HIS A 139 -10.16 -8.24 23.45
N GLY A 140 -9.91 -9.51 23.77
CA GLY A 140 -10.43 -10.66 23.00
C GLY A 140 -11.96 -10.77 23.16
N LEU A 141 -12.61 -11.48 22.25
CA LEU A 141 -14.08 -11.58 22.21
C LEU A 141 -14.65 -12.08 23.54
N ASP A 142 -14.06 -13.10 24.17
CA ASP A 142 -14.51 -13.59 25.48
C ASP A 142 -14.43 -12.53 26.58
N ALA A 143 -13.40 -11.67 26.54
CA ALA A 143 -13.30 -10.57 27.49
C ALA A 143 -14.36 -9.49 27.24
N LEU A 144 -14.75 -9.24 26.00
CA LEU A 144 -15.86 -8.35 25.65
C LEU A 144 -17.21 -8.93 26.12
N ILE A 145 -17.43 -10.23 25.91
CA ILE A 145 -18.62 -10.94 26.38
C ILE A 145 -18.79 -10.76 27.89
N GLN A 146 -17.76 -11.10 28.66
CA GLN A 146 -17.79 -10.99 30.11
C GLN A 146 -17.99 -9.56 30.61
N ARG A 147 -17.23 -8.62 30.05
CA ARG A 147 -17.22 -7.20 30.48
C ARG A 147 -18.53 -6.50 30.20
N HIS A 148 -19.11 -6.76 29.05
CA HIS A 148 -20.28 -6.02 28.55
C HIS A 148 -21.59 -6.81 28.61
N GLY A 149 -21.56 -8.01 29.21
CA GLY A 149 -22.74 -8.84 29.37
C GLY A 149 -23.37 -9.29 28.04
N LEU A 150 -22.52 -9.56 27.03
CA LEU A 150 -23.01 -9.99 25.73
C LEU A 150 -23.51 -11.45 25.83
N MET A 151 -24.53 -11.79 25.02
CA MET A 151 -25.23 -13.06 25.06
C MET A 151 -24.87 -13.96 23.88
N PRO A 152 -23.88 -14.87 24.03
CA PRO A 152 -23.53 -15.78 22.96
C PRO A 152 -24.61 -16.82 22.73
N SER A 153 -25.09 -16.98 21.48
CA SER A 153 -25.96 -18.09 21.07
C SER A 153 -25.18 -19.38 20.83
N ALA A 154 -23.93 -19.23 20.39
CA ALA A 154 -22.91 -20.25 20.25
C ALA A 154 -21.52 -19.60 20.35
N ARG A 155 -20.44 -20.42 20.41
CA ARG A 155 -19.08 -19.92 20.27
C ARG A 155 -18.38 -20.71 19.15
N HIS A 156 -17.44 -20.02 18.47
CA HIS A 156 -16.73 -20.58 17.32
C HIS A 156 -17.69 -21.04 16.20
N ARG A 157 -18.71 -20.21 15.94
CA ARG A 157 -19.57 -20.27 14.79
C ARG A 157 -19.71 -18.87 14.22
N ALA A 158 -19.37 -18.71 12.96
CA ALA A 158 -19.15 -17.42 12.34
C ALA A 158 -20.34 -16.44 12.51
N LEU A 159 -21.59 -16.89 12.33
CA LEU A 159 -22.73 -15.99 12.53
C LEU A 159 -22.94 -15.60 13.99
N ALA A 160 -22.69 -16.52 14.93
CA ALA A 160 -22.87 -16.24 16.35
C ALA A 160 -21.80 -15.24 16.86
N ASP A 161 -20.56 -15.36 16.39
CA ASP A 161 -19.49 -14.45 16.75
C ASP A 161 -19.68 -13.09 16.04
N ALA A 162 -20.16 -13.03 14.80
CA ALA A 162 -20.56 -11.78 14.14
C ALA A 162 -21.73 -11.06 14.87
N ASP A 163 -22.70 -11.81 15.39
CA ASP A 163 -23.80 -11.25 16.19
C ASP A 163 -23.30 -10.66 17.53
N LEU A 164 -22.31 -11.28 18.17
CA LEU A 164 -21.68 -10.72 19.36
C LEU A 164 -20.99 -9.37 19.07
N LEU A 165 -20.43 -9.18 17.88
CA LEU A 165 -19.87 -7.88 17.46
C LEU A 165 -20.96 -6.83 17.31
N TRP A 166 -22.12 -7.21 16.75
CA TRP A 166 -23.30 -6.36 16.69
C TRP A 166 -23.84 -6.01 18.08
N GLN A 167 -23.95 -6.98 19.01
CA GLN A 167 -24.35 -6.72 20.39
C GLN A 167 -23.38 -5.75 21.07
N PHE A 168 -22.05 -5.94 20.89
CA PHE A 168 -21.04 -5.02 21.40
C PHE A 168 -21.22 -3.61 20.84
N TRP A 169 -21.45 -3.49 19.54
CA TRP A 169 -21.73 -2.21 18.88
C TRP A 169 -22.93 -1.49 19.48
N ARG A 170 -24.04 -2.17 19.68
CA ARG A 170 -25.23 -1.61 20.36
C ARG A 170 -24.91 -1.16 21.78
N HIS A 171 -24.20 -1.97 22.53
CA HIS A 171 -23.79 -1.63 23.89
C HIS A 171 -22.92 -0.37 23.93
N LEU A 172 -22.03 -0.17 22.95
CA LEU A 172 -21.24 1.07 22.86
C LEU A 172 -22.13 2.30 22.65
N HIS A 173 -23.19 2.21 21.84
CA HIS A 173 -24.16 3.30 21.66
C HIS A 173 -24.94 3.65 22.92
N GLU A 174 -25.16 2.68 23.78
CA GLU A 174 -25.90 2.87 25.05
C GLU A 174 -25.00 3.44 26.15
N THR A 175 -23.68 3.15 26.13
CA THR A 175 -22.79 3.39 27.27
C THR A 175 -21.70 4.42 27.01
N VAL A 176 -21.39 4.72 25.74
CA VAL A 176 -20.35 5.69 25.37
C VAL A 176 -20.96 6.94 24.77
N PRO A 177 -20.58 8.14 25.20
CA PRO A 177 -21.04 9.39 24.57
C PRO A 177 -20.80 9.38 23.06
N LEU A 178 -21.81 9.74 22.27
CA LEU A 178 -21.82 9.62 20.80
C LEU A 178 -20.62 10.31 20.15
N GLU A 179 -20.26 11.51 20.58
CA GLU A 179 -19.10 12.25 20.06
C GLU A 179 -17.79 11.51 20.28
N ARG A 180 -17.61 10.91 21.45
CA ARG A 180 -16.44 10.09 21.77
C ARG A 180 -16.41 8.82 20.91
N LEU A 181 -17.57 8.20 20.72
CA LEU A 181 -17.69 6.99 19.88
C LEU A 181 -17.30 7.32 18.43
N ARG A 182 -17.88 8.39 17.85
CA ARG A 182 -17.53 8.89 16.50
C ARG A 182 -16.05 9.15 16.33
N ASP A 183 -15.45 9.90 17.27
CA ASP A 183 -14.01 10.22 17.23
C ASP A 183 -13.16 8.94 17.22
N GLN A 184 -13.49 7.96 18.07
CA GLN A 184 -12.74 6.71 18.13
C GLN A 184 -12.98 5.82 16.91
N ILE A 185 -14.18 5.75 16.35
CA ILE A 185 -14.46 5.07 15.08
C ILE A 185 -13.59 5.68 13.98
N THR A 186 -13.64 6.99 13.79
CA THR A 186 -12.85 7.70 12.78
C THR A 186 -11.35 7.42 12.92
N ARG A 187 -10.81 7.45 14.14
CA ARG A 187 -9.38 7.20 14.41
C ARG A 187 -8.96 5.74 14.24
N THR A 188 -9.86 4.80 14.46
CA THR A 188 -9.55 3.37 14.41
C THR A 188 -9.94 2.69 13.10
N THR A 189 -10.81 3.30 12.31
CA THR A 189 -11.12 2.85 10.95
C THR A 189 -9.89 2.95 10.06
N ARG A 190 -9.67 1.90 9.27
CA ARG A 190 -8.62 1.84 8.27
C ARG A 190 -9.24 1.90 6.90
N HIS A 191 -8.83 2.89 6.15
CA HIS A 191 -9.23 3.05 4.76
C HIS A 191 -8.22 2.32 3.87
N PHE A 192 -8.71 1.39 3.07
CA PHE A 192 -7.90 0.61 2.11
C PHE A 192 -8.16 1.03 0.67
N HIS A 193 -9.13 1.91 0.45
CA HIS A 193 -9.29 2.55 -0.85
C HIS A 193 -8.08 3.46 -1.11
N LEU A 194 -7.56 3.36 -2.32
CA LEU A 194 -6.57 4.29 -2.80
C LEU A 194 -7.24 5.66 -2.90
N ALA A 195 -6.68 6.67 -2.24
CA ALA A 195 -7.19 8.02 -2.34
C ALA A 195 -7.15 8.52 -3.80
N GLY A 196 -8.08 9.40 -4.19
CA GLY A 196 -8.00 10.12 -5.46
C GLY A 196 -8.31 9.32 -6.72
N GLY A 197 -9.09 8.23 -6.61
CA GLY A 197 -9.47 7.44 -7.79
C GLY A 197 -8.37 6.49 -8.29
N LEU A 198 -7.28 6.35 -7.55
CA LEU A 198 -6.26 5.34 -7.82
C LEU A 198 -6.86 3.94 -7.60
N THR A 199 -6.65 3.03 -8.53
CA THR A 199 -7.16 1.65 -8.47
C THR A 199 -6.04 0.65 -8.26
N ASP A 200 -6.36 -0.56 -7.77
CA ASP A 200 -5.38 -1.65 -7.69
C ASP A 200 -4.82 -2.00 -9.08
N ALA A 201 -5.67 -2.01 -10.11
CA ALA A 201 -5.25 -2.23 -11.49
C ALA A 201 -4.21 -1.19 -11.95
N TRP A 202 -4.34 0.06 -11.49
CA TRP A 202 -3.33 1.09 -11.75
C TRP A 202 -2.01 0.78 -11.00
N LEU A 203 -2.07 0.35 -9.73
CA LEU A 203 -0.86 -0.06 -8.99
C LEU A 203 -0.10 -1.21 -9.67
N ASP A 204 -0.81 -2.09 -10.37
CA ASP A 204 -0.20 -3.22 -11.08
C ASP A 204 0.61 -2.78 -12.31
N THR A 205 0.40 -1.55 -12.81
CA THR A 205 1.23 -0.95 -13.87
C THR A 205 2.57 -0.40 -13.35
N ALA A 206 2.73 -0.24 -12.03
CA ALA A 206 4.00 0.18 -11.44
C ALA A 206 5.07 -0.91 -11.57
N PRO A 207 6.37 -0.55 -11.74
CA PRO A 207 7.44 -1.52 -11.90
C PRO A 207 7.57 -2.42 -10.67
N ALA A 208 7.74 -3.73 -10.90
CA ALA A 208 8.00 -4.68 -9.83
C ALA A 208 9.41 -4.51 -9.22
N GLY A 209 10.37 -4.04 -10.03
CA GLY A 209 11.77 -3.87 -9.70
C GLY A 209 12.14 -2.51 -9.07
N CYS A 210 13.44 -2.16 -9.23
CA CYS A 210 14.03 -0.94 -8.72
C CYS A 210 13.50 0.31 -9.43
N GLY A 211 13.21 1.35 -8.65
CA GLY A 211 12.79 2.62 -9.21
C GLY A 211 12.59 3.72 -8.17
N ALA A 212 12.34 4.92 -8.68
CA ALA A 212 11.88 6.08 -7.91
C ALA A 212 10.40 6.35 -8.18
N TYR A 213 9.73 6.96 -7.21
CA TYR A 213 8.32 7.38 -7.32
C TYR A 213 8.10 8.73 -6.65
N ALA A 214 7.17 9.51 -7.20
CA ALA A 214 6.72 10.79 -6.68
C ALA A 214 5.21 10.75 -6.43
N LEU A 215 4.78 11.28 -5.29
CA LEU A 215 3.40 11.35 -4.85
C LEU A 215 2.94 12.81 -4.89
N PHE A 216 1.77 13.05 -5.47
CA PHE A 216 1.19 14.36 -5.65
C PHE A 216 -0.18 14.45 -5.01
N GLY A 217 -0.52 15.64 -4.52
CA GLY A 217 -1.82 15.96 -3.91
C GLY A 217 -2.87 16.41 -4.93
N GLU A 218 -3.93 17.01 -4.41
CA GLU A 218 -5.12 17.38 -5.21
C GLU A 218 -4.86 18.53 -6.18
N ALA A 219 -4.05 19.52 -5.78
CA ALA A 219 -3.61 20.62 -6.63
C ALA A 219 -2.31 20.33 -7.39
N ASP A 220 -1.98 19.05 -7.57
CA ASP A 220 -0.75 18.58 -8.23
C ASP A 220 0.55 18.99 -7.49
N GLU A 221 0.42 19.38 -6.22
CA GLU A 221 1.56 19.70 -5.37
C GLU A 221 2.38 18.45 -5.03
N PRO A 222 3.72 18.49 -5.14
CA PRO A 222 4.56 17.35 -4.80
C PRO A 222 4.60 17.13 -3.30
N LEU A 223 4.07 15.99 -2.86
CA LEU A 223 4.01 15.61 -1.45
C LEU A 223 5.27 14.87 -1.01
N TYR A 224 5.65 13.84 -1.75
CA TYR A 224 6.76 12.97 -1.36
C TYR A 224 7.42 12.33 -2.58
N VAL A 225 8.74 12.22 -2.52
CA VAL A 225 9.54 11.43 -3.45
C VAL A 225 10.24 10.33 -2.66
N GLY A 226 10.26 9.13 -3.21
CA GLY A 226 10.93 7.99 -2.61
C GLY A 226 11.47 7.02 -3.66
N ARG A 227 12.21 6.02 -3.17
CA ARG A 227 12.72 4.94 -3.99
C ARG A 227 12.44 3.59 -3.36
N SER A 228 12.49 2.54 -4.16
CA SER A 228 12.42 1.16 -3.68
C SER A 228 13.09 0.21 -4.67
N VAL A 229 13.62 -0.90 -4.15
CA VAL A 229 14.04 -2.04 -4.96
C VAL A 229 12.83 -2.85 -5.48
N ARG A 230 11.62 -2.58 -4.96
CA ARG A 230 10.33 -3.14 -5.36
C ARG A 230 9.26 -2.06 -5.30
N VAL A 231 9.19 -1.22 -6.34
CA VAL A 231 8.34 -0.01 -6.35
C VAL A 231 6.88 -0.35 -6.14
N ARG A 232 6.32 -1.31 -6.90
CA ARG A 232 4.92 -1.74 -6.78
C ARG A 232 4.56 -2.15 -5.36
N GLN A 233 5.39 -3.02 -4.75
CA GLN A 233 5.18 -3.48 -3.37
C GLN A 233 5.25 -2.33 -2.37
N ARG A 234 6.21 -1.38 -2.56
CA ARG A 234 6.35 -0.22 -1.67
C ARG A 234 5.17 0.73 -1.78
N LEU A 235 4.70 1.03 -2.99
CA LEU A 235 3.52 1.85 -3.22
C LEU A 235 2.27 1.21 -2.62
N ARG A 236 2.06 -0.10 -2.83
CA ARG A 236 0.96 -0.83 -2.20
C ARG A 236 1.03 -0.72 -0.68
N ALA A 237 2.19 -1.00 -0.06
CA ALA A 237 2.36 -0.88 1.39
C ALA A 237 2.13 0.55 1.91
N LEU A 238 2.56 1.56 1.17
CA LEU A 238 2.40 2.97 1.53
C LEU A 238 0.94 3.42 1.43
N LEU A 239 0.26 3.05 0.35
CA LEU A 239 -1.09 3.53 0.04
C LEU A 239 -2.20 2.69 0.69
N THR A 240 -1.98 1.38 0.89
CA THR A 240 -2.96 0.44 1.45
C THR A 240 -2.49 -0.30 2.71
N GLY A 241 -1.24 -0.13 3.14
CA GLY A 241 -0.62 -0.93 4.21
C GLY A 241 -1.24 -0.74 5.60
N GLU A 242 -1.27 -1.83 6.37
CA GLU A 242 -1.82 -1.86 7.73
C GLU A 242 -0.91 -1.22 8.79
N ARG A 243 0.40 -1.20 8.55
CA ARG A 243 1.43 -0.67 9.47
C ARG A 243 2.03 0.60 8.90
N ARG A 244 1.34 1.72 9.07
CA ARG A 244 1.84 3.03 8.68
C ARG A 244 2.23 3.86 9.89
N SER A 245 3.32 4.61 9.76
CA SER A 245 3.62 5.70 10.69
C SER A 245 2.56 6.81 10.55
N SER A 246 2.42 7.66 11.57
CA SER A 246 1.51 8.83 11.50
C SER A 246 1.82 9.74 10.30
N LYS A 247 3.08 9.80 9.87
CA LYS A 247 3.50 10.53 8.66
C LYS A 247 2.98 9.86 7.39
N GLU A 248 3.17 8.54 7.25
CA GLU A 248 2.71 7.79 6.09
C GLU A 248 1.19 7.78 5.97
N LEU A 249 0.48 7.74 7.09
CA LEU A 249 -0.98 7.83 7.10
C LEU A 249 -1.45 9.18 6.55
N ARG A 250 -0.89 10.30 7.06
CA ARG A 250 -1.22 11.65 6.55
C ARG A 250 -0.86 11.83 5.08
N LEU A 251 0.26 11.27 4.66
CA LEU A 251 0.69 11.28 3.27
C LEU A 251 -0.30 10.53 2.38
N ALA A 252 -0.66 9.29 2.75
CA ALA A 252 -1.57 8.45 1.97
C ALA A 252 -2.96 9.07 1.80
N GLN A 253 -3.46 9.83 2.80
CA GLN A 253 -4.75 10.54 2.71
C GLN A 253 -4.75 11.68 1.70
N GLN A 254 -3.60 12.30 1.45
CA GLN A 254 -3.45 13.45 0.57
C GLN A 254 -3.11 13.07 -0.87
N VAL A 255 -2.60 11.85 -1.11
CA VAL A 255 -2.18 11.40 -2.45
C VAL A 255 -3.38 11.32 -3.39
N ARG A 256 -3.27 11.94 -4.57
CA ARG A 256 -4.24 11.88 -5.67
C ARG A 256 -3.62 11.37 -6.98
N ARG A 257 -2.31 11.55 -7.14
CA ARG A 257 -1.56 11.12 -8.31
C ARG A 257 -0.19 10.59 -7.92
N VAL A 258 0.30 9.62 -8.66
CA VAL A 258 1.63 9.05 -8.47
C VAL A 258 2.31 8.94 -9.82
N GLU A 259 3.58 9.28 -9.84
CA GLU A 259 4.49 9.01 -10.94
C GLU A 259 5.58 8.04 -10.48
N TRP A 260 6.09 7.23 -11.38
CA TRP A 260 7.23 6.38 -11.13
C TRP A 260 8.18 6.34 -12.32
N ARG A 261 9.41 5.96 -12.03
CA ARG A 261 10.44 5.70 -13.02
C ARG A 261 11.16 4.41 -12.65
N GLU A 262 11.13 3.44 -13.54
CA GLU A 262 11.99 2.27 -13.43
C GLU A 262 13.45 2.67 -13.63
N THR A 263 14.39 2.03 -12.89
CA THR A 263 15.81 2.37 -12.92
C THR A 263 16.73 1.17 -13.05
N GLY A 264 16.18 -0.03 -13.11
CA GLY A 264 16.93 -1.27 -13.30
C GLY A 264 17.83 -1.68 -12.13
N ASN A 265 18.37 -0.75 -11.34
CA ASN A 265 19.16 -1.04 -10.15
C ASN A 265 19.01 0.04 -9.05
N GLU A 266 19.58 -0.24 -7.88
CA GLU A 266 19.46 0.64 -6.71
C GLU A 266 20.19 1.97 -6.90
N LEU A 267 21.37 1.99 -7.55
CA LEU A 267 22.09 3.22 -7.83
C LEU A 267 21.24 4.17 -8.70
N GLY A 268 20.66 3.64 -9.78
CA GLY A 268 19.74 4.41 -10.62
C GLY A 268 18.55 4.97 -9.83
N ALA A 269 17.97 4.17 -8.91
CA ALA A 269 16.88 4.62 -8.06
C ALA A 269 17.29 5.75 -7.10
N MET A 270 18.50 5.68 -6.53
CA MET A 270 19.07 6.76 -5.69
C MET A 270 19.28 8.05 -6.46
N LEU A 271 19.84 7.97 -7.68
CA LEU A 271 20.06 9.12 -8.55
C LEU A 271 18.75 9.77 -9.00
N ALA A 272 17.76 8.96 -9.39
CA ALA A 272 16.43 9.43 -9.80
C ALA A 272 15.69 10.09 -8.63
N GLU A 273 15.74 9.52 -7.42
CA GLU A 273 15.16 10.12 -6.20
C GLU A 273 15.80 11.48 -5.93
N ALA A 274 17.14 11.57 -5.93
CA ALA A 274 17.85 12.83 -5.68
C ALA A 274 17.46 13.91 -6.70
N GLN A 275 17.44 13.57 -7.99
CA GLN A 275 17.03 14.48 -9.07
C GLN A 275 15.59 14.97 -8.87
N TRP A 276 14.66 14.08 -8.51
CA TRP A 276 13.26 14.45 -8.31
C TRP A 276 13.05 15.27 -7.04
N VAL A 277 13.74 14.94 -5.92
CA VAL A 277 13.69 15.76 -4.69
C VAL A 277 14.16 17.18 -4.94
N ALA A 278 15.27 17.35 -5.68
CA ALA A 278 15.82 18.66 -6.02
C ALA A 278 14.85 19.48 -6.91
N ARG A 279 14.28 18.84 -7.93
CA ARG A 279 13.39 19.46 -8.91
C ARG A 279 12.01 19.78 -8.31
N LEU A 280 11.40 18.82 -7.61
CA LEU A 280 10.01 18.89 -7.15
C LEU A 280 9.87 19.55 -5.78
N ARG A 281 10.92 19.54 -4.94
CA ARG A 281 10.92 20.09 -3.57
C ARG A 281 9.74 19.62 -2.71
N PRO A 282 9.51 18.30 -2.58
CA PRO A 282 8.32 17.73 -1.96
C PRO A 282 8.20 18.08 -0.48
N THR A 283 6.96 18.28 -0.01
CA THR A 283 6.65 18.77 1.35
C THR A 283 7.06 17.78 2.45
N PHE A 284 6.89 16.47 2.21
CA PHE A 284 7.14 15.43 3.21
C PHE A 284 8.57 14.87 3.19
N ASN A 285 9.43 15.26 2.27
CA ASN A 285 10.84 14.89 2.33
C ASN A 285 11.58 15.77 3.34
N ARG A 286 12.46 15.14 4.14
CA ARG A 286 13.41 15.92 4.92
C ARG A 286 14.41 16.57 3.96
N ARG A 287 14.63 17.88 4.09
CA ARG A 287 15.73 18.53 3.41
C ARG A 287 17.04 17.97 3.98
N PRO A 288 17.97 17.52 3.16
CA PRO A 288 19.29 17.13 3.66
C PRO A 288 19.90 18.34 4.36
N ALA A 289 20.23 18.20 5.63
CA ALA A 289 20.91 19.26 6.41
C ALA A 289 22.31 19.62 5.85
N ASP A 290 22.84 18.79 4.95
CA ASP A 290 24.20 18.84 4.41
C ASP A 290 24.34 19.57 3.07
N ALA A 291 23.28 20.19 2.52
CA ALA A 291 23.40 20.97 1.28
C ALA A 291 24.38 22.16 1.42
N ALA A 292 24.58 22.64 2.66
CA ALA A 292 25.47 23.75 2.95
C ALA A 292 26.96 23.37 3.16
N ARG A 293 27.31 22.08 3.20
CA ARG A 293 28.69 21.61 3.48
C ARG A 293 29.38 20.91 2.30
N ALA A 294 28.90 21.07 1.09
CA ALA A 294 29.62 20.61 -0.08
C ALA A 294 30.80 21.54 -0.32
N GLY A 295 32.02 21.10 0.02
CA GLY A 295 33.23 21.69 -0.48
C GLY A 295 33.24 21.72 -2.03
N ALA A 296 34.18 22.42 -2.64
CA ALA A 296 34.30 22.46 -4.08
C ALA A 296 34.35 21.02 -4.66
N ALA A 297 33.49 20.74 -5.65
CA ALA A 297 33.49 19.45 -6.31
C ALA A 297 34.82 19.23 -7.03
N ALA A 298 35.35 17.99 -6.97
CA ALA A 298 36.52 17.63 -7.77
C ALA A 298 36.22 17.81 -9.26
N PRO A 299 37.23 18.10 -10.10
CA PRO A 299 37.05 18.14 -11.54
C PRO A 299 36.41 16.85 -12.05
N TRP A 300 35.56 16.98 -13.08
CA TRP A 300 34.96 15.81 -13.73
C TRP A 300 36.07 14.99 -14.42
N PRO A 301 36.22 13.69 -14.13
CA PRO A 301 37.37 12.92 -14.58
C PRO A 301 37.25 12.35 -16.01
N PHE A 302 36.15 12.62 -16.70
CA PHE A 302 35.88 12.06 -18.03
C PHE A 302 35.79 13.17 -19.09
N ASP A 303 36.09 12.82 -20.34
CA ASP A 303 35.90 13.71 -21.50
C ASP A 303 34.43 13.62 -21.97
N GLY A 304 33.60 14.50 -21.43
CA GLY A 304 32.17 14.57 -21.74
C GLY A 304 31.28 13.62 -20.90
N ALA A 305 30.13 13.26 -21.47
CA ALA A 305 29.16 12.43 -20.80
C ALA A 305 29.49 10.95 -20.84
N VAL A 306 29.12 10.25 -19.78
CA VAL A 306 29.26 8.80 -19.65
C VAL A 306 27.94 8.18 -19.24
N ALA A 307 27.76 6.90 -19.54
CA ALA A 307 26.60 6.14 -19.05
C ALA A 307 27.05 4.89 -18.27
N PHE A 308 26.22 4.43 -17.35
CA PHE A 308 26.30 3.07 -16.83
C PHE A 308 25.03 2.30 -17.15
N GLU A 309 25.20 1.01 -17.34
CA GLU A 309 24.09 0.11 -17.67
C GLU A 309 23.44 -0.45 -16.41
N ALA A 310 22.12 -0.55 -16.43
CA ALA A 310 21.33 -1.18 -15.39
C ALA A 310 20.30 -2.14 -15.99
N HIS A 311 20.08 -3.28 -15.31
CA HIS A 311 19.17 -4.31 -15.75
C HIS A 311 18.02 -4.45 -14.75
N GLY A 312 16.78 -4.25 -15.23
CA GLY A 312 15.54 -4.48 -14.52
C GLY A 312 14.59 -5.28 -15.40
N GLU A 313 13.34 -4.89 -15.45
CA GLU A 313 12.39 -5.41 -16.47
C GLU A 313 12.83 -5.01 -17.88
N ARG A 314 13.56 -3.89 -17.97
CA ARG A 314 14.20 -3.39 -19.19
C ARG A 314 15.67 -3.08 -18.95
N ARG A 315 16.43 -3.04 -20.05
CA ARG A 315 17.81 -2.55 -20.07
C ARG A 315 17.81 -1.04 -20.12
N LEU A 316 18.51 -0.38 -19.20
CA LEU A 316 18.55 1.08 -19.08
C LEU A 316 19.99 1.58 -19.03
N PHE A 317 20.23 2.75 -19.62
CA PHE A 317 21.51 3.47 -19.58
C PHE A 317 21.29 4.77 -18.79
N HIS A 318 21.94 4.88 -17.65
CA HIS A 318 21.92 6.06 -16.80
C HIS A 318 23.02 7.02 -17.22
N VAL A 319 22.65 8.22 -17.59
CA VAL A 319 23.57 9.23 -18.17
C VAL A 319 24.03 10.23 -17.12
N ILE A 320 25.33 10.48 -17.10
CA ILE A 320 25.99 11.37 -16.15
C ILE A 320 26.96 12.27 -16.90
N GLU A 321 27.02 13.56 -16.56
CA GLU A 321 27.98 14.50 -17.05
C GLU A 321 28.28 15.59 -16.02
N GLY A 322 29.53 15.93 -15.79
CA GLY A 322 29.90 17.01 -14.86
C GLY A 322 29.38 16.83 -13.45
N TRP A 323 29.36 15.60 -12.95
CA TRP A 323 28.72 15.20 -11.66
C TRP A 323 27.20 15.42 -11.58
N ARG A 324 26.55 15.64 -12.72
CA ARG A 324 25.09 15.76 -12.81
C ARG A 324 24.50 14.46 -13.34
N TYR A 325 23.42 14.01 -12.74
CA TYR A 325 22.61 12.92 -13.28
C TYR A 325 21.60 13.52 -14.27
N LEU A 326 21.66 13.09 -15.53
CA LEU A 326 20.81 13.62 -16.60
C LEU A 326 19.51 12.82 -16.73
N GLY A 327 19.55 11.51 -16.49
CA GLY A 327 18.39 10.63 -16.59
C GLY A 327 18.77 9.21 -17.00
N ALA A 328 17.74 8.40 -17.35
CA ALA A 328 17.93 7.05 -17.87
C ALA A 328 17.13 6.86 -19.16
N VAL A 329 17.68 6.11 -20.09
CA VAL A 329 17.10 5.81 -21.42
C VAL A 329 17.40 4.36 -21.83
N GLU A 330 16.69 3.84 -22.82
CA GLU A 330 16.79 2.43 -23.21
C GLU A 330 17.91 2.11 -24.21
N THR A 331 18.48 3.13 -24.88
CA THR A 331 19.53 2.93 -25.90
C THR A 331 20.70 3.90 -25.74
N LEU A 332 21.88 3.52 -26.22
CA LEU A 332 23.05 4.39 -26.19
C LEU A 332 22.90 5.62 -27.10
N ASP A 333 22.19 5.50 -28.22
CA ASP A 333 21.89 6.66 -29.08
C ASP A 333 20.98 7.67 -28.36
N ALA A 334 19.99 7.20 -27.60
CA ALA A 334 19.17 8.08 -26.77
C ALA A 334 19.99 8.69 -25.63
N ALA A 335 20.94 7.95 -25.05
CA ALA A 335 21.85 8.45 -24.02
C ALA A 335 22.75 9.57 -24.57
N ALA A 336 23.29 9.41 -25.77
CA ALA A 336 24.09 10.44 -26.43
C ALA A 336 23.26 11.71 -26.73
N ARG A 337 22.00 11.56 -27.16
CA ARG A 337 21.08 12.72 -27.35
C ARG A 337 20.75 13.42 -26.02
N LEU A 338 20.51 12.66 -24.96
CA LEU A 338 20.24 13.21 -23.63
C LEU A 338 21.44 14.00 -23.08
N ALA A 339 22.65 13.57 -23.40
CA ALA A 339 23.89 14.26 -23.01
C ALA A 339 24.05 15.66 -23.67
N VAL A 340 23.42 15.90 -24.80
CA VAL A 340 23.47 17.20 -25.52
C VAL A 340 22.41 18.17 -25.02
N ASP A 341 21.40 17.70 -24.30
CA ASP A 341 20.32 18.53 -23.74
C ASP A 341 20.84 19.36 -22.57
N GLU A 342 21.10 20.64 -22.78
CA GLU A 342 21.60 21.59 -21.77
C GLU A 342 20.65 21.77 -20.58
N ALA A 343 19.34 21.49 -20.77
CA ALA A 343 18.33 21.55 -19.71
C ALA A 343 18.35 20.32 -18.80
N ALA A 344 19.05 19.26 -19.19
CA ALA A 344 19.08 18.02 -18.43
C ALA A 344 20.03 18.12 -17.21
N GLY A 345 19.45 17.96 -16.03
CA GLY A 345 20.17 17.74 -14.75
C GLY A 345 20.75 19.00 -14.11
N THR A 346 20.65 19.06 -12.81
CA THR A 346 21.30 20.06 -11.95
C THR A 346 22.37 19.39 -11.09
N PHE A 347 23.41 20.14 -10.69
CA PHE A 347 24.39 19.65 -9.74
C PHE A 347 23.75 19.50 -8.37
N GLU A 348 23.88 18.31 -7.79
CA GLU A 348 23.38 17.98 -6.48
C GLU A 348 24.49 17.40 -5.60
N PRO A 349 24.78 17.99 -4.42
CA PRO A 349 25.86 17.51 -3.54
C PRO A 349 25.70 16.04 -3.12
N PHE A 350 24.48 15.55 -2.99
CA PHE A 350 24.22 14.15 -2.69
C PHE A 350 24.59 13.25 -3.88
N THR A 351 24.14 13.62 -5.08
CA THR A 351 24.47 12.94 -6.34
C THR A 351 26.00 12.85 -6.54
N TYR A 352 26.71 13.95 -6.31
CA TYR A 352 28.16 14.00 -6.37
C TYR A 352 28.84 12.97 -5.45
N ARG A 353 28.51 12.96 -4.16
CA ARG A 353 29.06 11.99 -3.18
C ARG A 353 28.72 10.55 -3.52
N LEU A 354 27.49 10.31 -3.99
CA LEU A 354 27.02 8.98 -4.40
C LEU A 354 27.86 8.46 -5.57
N LEU A 355 28.03 9.29 -6.61
CA LEU A 355 28.81 8.94 -7.80
C LEU A 355 30.28 8.71 -7.45
N GLN A 356 30.89 9.57 -6.65
CA GLN A 356 32.27 9.35 -6.17
C GLN A 356 32.43 8.01 -5.48
N THR A 357 31.52 7.66 -4.58
CA THR A 357 31.54 6.39 -3.84
C THR A 357 31.48 5.20 -4.78
N HIS A 358 30.60 5.25 -5.77
CA HIS A 358 30.41 4.15 -6.72
C HIS A 358 31.55 4.05 -7.75
N LEU A 359 32.09 5.16 -8.19
CA LEU A 359 33.30 5.19 -9.05
C LEU A 359 34.51 4.58 -8.33
N ALA A 360 34.73 4.93 -7.07
CA ALA A 360 35.78 4.33 -6.26
C ALA A 360 35.60 2.80 -6.04
N ARG A 361 34.37 2.29 -6.17
CA ARG A 361 34.07 0.85 -6.10
C ARG A 361 34.09 0.15 -7.45
N GLY A 362 34.49 0.82 -8.53
CA GLY A 362 34.65 0.23 -9.86
C GLY A 362 33.35 0.21 -10.68
N LEU A 363 32.51 1.22 -10.55
CA LEU A 363 31.35 1.38 -11.44
C LEU A 363 31.83 1.41 -12.90
N GLN A 364 31.32 0.47 -13.72
CA GLN A 364 31.63 0.39 -15.13
C GLN A 364 30.91 1.48 -15.90
N LEU A 365 31.64 2.27 -16.67
CA LEU A 365 31.11 3.38 -17.43
C LEU A 365 31.40 3.22 -18.94
N ILE A 366 30.46 3.70 -19.74
CA ILE A 366 30.45 3.71 -21.19
C ILE A 366 30.60 5.17 -21.65
N PRO A 367 31.73 5.58 -22.27
CA PRO A 367 31.84 6.93 -22.84
C PRO A 367 30.85 7.15 -23.99
N LEU A 368 30.10 8.24 -23.96
CA LEU A 368 29.04 8.51 -24.95
C LEU A 368 29.55 9.26 -26.20
N ALA A 369 30.80 9.72 -26.21
CA ALA A 369 31.37 10.40 -27.39
C ALA A 369 31.36 9.56 -28.68
N ALA A 370 31.47 8.22 -28.56
CA ALA A 370 31.35 7.30 -29.71
C ALA A 370 29.95 7.17 -30.31
N PHE A 371 28.94 7.62 -29.61
CA PHE A 371 27.51 7.51 -30.00
C PHE A 371 26.89 8.87 -30.35
N ALA A 372 27.67 9.95 -30.32
CA ALA A 372 27.22 11.28 -30.68
C ALA A 372 26.81 11.33 -32.17
N PRO A 373 25.68 11.94 -32.53
CA PRO A 373 25.30 12.09 -33.94
C PRO A 373 26.37 12.85 -34.72
N ALA A 374 26.71 12.30 -35.88
CA ALA A 374 27.71 12.92 -36.79
C ALA A 374 27.27 14.36 -37.16
N GLY A 375 27.98 15.37 -36.69
CA GLY A 375 27.72 16.78 -36.99
C GLY A 375 27.88 17.77 -35.83
N GLN A 376 27.98 17.35 -34.56
CA GLN A 376 28.07 18.30 -33.44
C GLN A 376 29.40 18.28 -32.69
N GLY A 377 30.38 17.51 -33.14
CA GLY A 377 31.69 17.35 -32.47
C GLY A 377 32.70 18.47 -32.63
N ALA A 378 32.42 19.57 -33.37
CA ALA A 378 33.42 20.56 -33.75
C ALA A 378 33.32 21.92 -33.02
N ALA A 379 32.34 22.17 -32.17
CA ALA A 379 32.06 23.52 -31.66
C ALA A 379 32.52 23.84 -30.23
N ARG A 380 33.22 22.91 -29.52
CA ARG A 380 33.65 23.19 -28.14
C ARG A 380 35.17 23.10 -27.97
N ARG A 381 35.90 23.89 -28.72
CA ARG A 381 37.28 24.32 -28.39
C ARG A 381 37.30 25.84 -28.35
N SER A 382 36.96 26.45 -27.22
CA SER A 382 37.34 27.82 -26.93
C SER A 382 38.55 27.77 -25.99
N PRO A 383 39.65 28.47 -26.29
CA PRO A 383 40.80 28.56 -25.39
C PRO A 383 40.47 29.42 -24.18
N ALA A 384 41.05 29.08 -23.05
CA ALA A 384 41.04 29.89 -21.85
C ALA A 384 41.64 31.28 -22.12
N PRO A 385 41.07 32.35 -21.55
CA PRO A 385 41.74 33.63 -21.51
C PRO A 385 42.90 33.59 -20.51
N ALA A 386 43.97 34.25 -20.87
CA ALA A 386 45.21 34.46 -20.13
C ALA A 386 45.02 35.22 -18.80
#